data_f20c506eebf18ddd7067e82086e9d9cd
#
_entry.id   f20c506eebf18ddd7067e82086e9d9cd
#
_cell.length_a   1.000
_cell.length_b   1.000
_cell.length_c   1.000
_cell.angle_alpha   90.00
_cell.angle_beta   90.00
_cell.angle_gamma   90.00
#
_symmetry.space_group_name_H-M   'P 1'
#
loop_
_entity.id
_entity.type
_entity.pdbx_description
1 polymer ?
#
loop_
_entity_poly.entity_id
_entity_poly.type
_entity_poly.pdbx_seq_one_letter_code
_entity_poly.pdbx_strand_id
1 'polypeptide(L)'
;TGLQLGLKGGGSMVKQEVLAALDGARGQYISGQELAARLGVSRTAIWKAVAALRSDGIPIEAVTNRGYTLSKNVDVLNTAAVAALLHEAPLQALQIEVVDRLPGTNSVLRARADNGAPEGLVLIAQAQSAGRGRGGHSFYSPPGGLYLSVLLRPEIGARQAVGLTAMA
;
A
#
# COMPACT_ATOMS: atom_id res chain seq x y z
N THR A 1 10.91 -7.04 -27.38
CA THR A 1 11.69 -7.63 -26.30
C THR A 1 11.23 -6.97 -25.01
N GLY A 2 10.28 -7.64 -24.32
CA GLY A 2 9.66 -7.11 -23.11
C GLY A 2 10.64 -7.10 -21.95
N LEU A 3 10.87 -5.95 -21.34
CA LEU A 3 11.42 -5.87 -20.00
C LEU A 3 10.30 -6.26 -19.00
N GLN A 4 10.25 -7.54 -18.66
CA GLN A 4 9.63 -7.97 -17.42
C GLN A 4 10.46 -7.41 -16.27
N LEU A 5 9.99 -6.32 -15.68
CA LEU A 5 10.44 -5.91 -14.35
C LEU A 5 10.03 -7.03 -13.40
N GLY A 6 11.01 -7.86 -13.06
CA GLY A 6 10.87 -8.99 -12.15
C GLY A 6 10.32 -8.50 -10.80
N LEU A 7 9.07 -8.80 -10.59
CA LEU A 7 8.48 -8.83 -9.26
C LEU A 7 9.25 -9.88 -8.43
N LYS A 8 10.23 -9.45 -7.68
CA LYS A 8 10.74 -10.19 -6.51
C LYS A 8 9.63 -10.16 -5.46
N GLY A 9 8.57 -10.94 -5.69
CA GLY A 9 7.26 -10.70 -5.06
C GLY A 9 6.77 -11.77 -4.10
N GLY A 10 7.38 -12.92 -3.95
CA GLY A 10 6.83 -13.95 -3.07
C GLY A 10 6.71 -13.51 -1.60
N GLY A 11 7.73 -12.84 -1.07
CA GLY A 11 7.71 -12.36 0.33
C GLY A 11 6.82 -11.15 0.57
N SER A 12 6.69 -10.26 -0.40
CA SER A 12 5.80 -9.08 -0.33
C SER A 12 4.33 -9.48 -0.40
N MET A 13 3.99 -10.43 -1.26
CA MET A 13 2.62 -10.94 -1.41
C MET A 13 2.14 -11.63 -0.13
N VAL A 14 2.92 -12.58 0.41
CA VAL A 14 2.57 -13.27 1.68
C VAL A 14 2.42 -12.29 2.84
N LYS A 15 3.26 -11.25 2.90
CA LYS A 15 3.18 -10.20 3.91
C LYS A 15 1.84 -9.44 3.83
N GLN A 16 1.41 -9.06 2.63
CA GLN A 16 0.13 -8.37 2.40
C GLN A 16 -1.06 -9.27 2.73
N GLU A 17 -1.01 -10.55 2.34
CA GLU A 17 -2.07 -11.53 2.63
C GLU A 17 -2.20 -11.80 4.13
N VAL A 18 -1.08 -11.92 4.86
CA VAL A 18 -1.07 -12.06 6.33
C VAL A 18 -1.69 -10.83 6.98
N LEU A 19 -1.33 -9.63 6.52
CA LEU A 19 -1.89 -8.40 7.04
C LEU A 19 -3.40 -8.33 6.79
N ALA A 20 -3.85 -8.64 5.59
CA ALA A 20 -5.27 -8.66 5.24
C ALA A 20 -6.07 -9.68 6.08
N ALA A 21 -5.50 -10.87 6.33
CA ALA A 21 -6.14 -11.89 7.17
C ALA A 21 -6.28 -11.43 8.63
N LEU A 22 -5.25 -10.80 9.20
CA LEU A 22 -5.29 -10.26 10.56
C LEU A 22 -6.19 -9.03 10.66
N ASP A 23 -6.25 -8.21 9.62
CA ASP A 23 -7.12 -7.04 9.54
C ASP A 23 -8.60 -7.43 9.50
N GLY A 24 -8.95 -8.44 8.73
CA GLY A 24 -10.31 -9.00 8.69
C GLY A 24 -10.77 -9.66 10.00
N ALA A 25 -9.84 -9.99 10.90
CA ALA A 25 -10.11 -10.63 12.19
C ALA A 25 -9.59 -9.79 13.37
N ARG A 26 -9.67 -8.48 13.30
CA ARG A 26 -9.16 -7.56 14.32
C ARG A 26 -9.61 -7.92 15.74
N GLY A 27 -8.66 -8.00 16.66
CA GLY A 27 -8.90 -8.35 18.05
C GLY A 27 -9.15 -9.84 18.32
N GLN A 28 -9.11 -10.67 17.27
CA GLN A 28 -9.11 -12.12 17.38
C GLN A 28 -7.72 -12.68 17.13
N TYR A 29 -7.38 -13.78 17.78
CA TYR A 29 -6.11 -14.46 17.54
C TYR A 29 -6.27 -15.49 16.44
N ILE A 30 -5.40 -15.45 15.44
CA ILE A 30 -5.29 -16.46 14.39
C ILE A 30 -3.97 -17.20 14.59
N SER A 31 -4.02 -18.54 14.66
CA SER A 31 -2.79 -19.32 14.82
C SER A 31 -1.92 -19.26 13.56
N GLY A 32 -0.59 -19.37 13.75
CA GLY A 32 0.32 -19.42 12.60
C GLY A 32 0.09 -20.62 11.69
N GLN A 33 -0.47 -21.72 12.22
CA GLN A 33 -0.87 -22.89 11.43
C GLN A 33 -2.11 -22.58 10.57
N GLU A 34 -3.09 -21.91 11.13
CA GLU A 34 -4.31 -21.52 10.43
C GLU A 34 -4.00 -20.52 9.31
N LEU A 35 -3.16 -19.49 9.57
CA LEU A 35 -2.68 -18.58 8.54
C LEU A 35 -1.94 -19.31 7.42
N ALA A 36 -1.06 -20.25 7.77
CA ALA A 36 -0.32 -21.06 6.81
C ALA A 36 -1.25 -21.89 5.91
N ALA A 37 -2.27 -22.52 6.50
CA ALA A 37 -3.27 -23.31 5.77
C ALA A 37 -4.14 -22.42 4.86
N ARG A 38 -4.62 -21.26 5.34
CA ARG A 38 -5.44 -20.32 4.56
C ARG A 38 -4.71 -19.76 3.35
N LEU A 39 -3.41 -19.47 3.51
CA LEU A 39 -2.61 -18.80 2.49
C LEU A 39 -1.78 -19.77 1.63
N GLY A 40 -1.86 -21.07 1.90
CA GLY A 40 -1.12 -22.09 1.15
C GLY A 40 0.41 -21.98 1.27
N VAL A 41 0.92 -21.49 2.42
CA VAL A 41 2.34 -21.25 2.65
C VAL A 41 2.85 -21.99 3.89
N SER A 42 4.17 -22.03 4.09
CA SER A 42 4.75 -22.63 5.29
C SER A 42 4.57 -21.75 6.54
N ARG A 43 4.56 -22.36 7.73
CA ARG A 43 4.57 -21.63 9.01
C ARG A 43 5.77 -20.68 9.13
N THR A 44 6.92 -21.09 8.58
CA THR A 44 8.12 -20.24 8.53
C THR A 44 7.90 -18.98 7.68
N ALA A 45 7.17 -19.09 6.57
CA ALA A 45 6.80 -17.93 5.74
C ALA A 45 5.89 -16.98 6.52
N ILE A 46 4.90 -17.50 7.25
CA ILE A 46 4.05 -16.68 8.13
C ILE A 46 4.87 -15.94 9.18
N TRP A 47 5.77 -16.65 9.88
CA TRP A 47 6.63 -16.04 10.89
C TRP A 47 7.49 -14.89 10.30
N LYS A 48 8.11 -15.13 9.15
CA LYS A 48 8.89 -14.10 8.43
C LYS A 48 8.03 -12.89 8.02
N ALA A 49 6.82 -13.14 7.53
CA ALA A 49 5.88 -12.09 7.16
C ALA A 49 5.46 -11.24 8.36
N VAL A 50 5.12 -11.88 9.49
CA VAL A 50 4.78 -11.18 10.74
C VAL A 50 5.97 -10.40 11.27
N ALA A 51 7.19 -10.95 11.24
CA ALA A 51 8.39 -10.25 11.65
C ALA A 51 8.65 -9.00 10.79
N ALA A 52 8.47 -9.11 9.47
CA ALA A 52 8.58 -7.98 8.55
C ALA A 52 7.51 -6.91 8.81
N LEU A 53 6.25 -7.30 9.00
CA LEU A 53 5.16 -6.37 9.34
C LEU A 53 5.45 -5.60 10.64
N ARG A 54 5.96 -6.28 11.65
CA ARG A 54 6.36 -5.64 12.91
C ARG A 54 7.53 -4.66 12.71
N SER A 55 8.51 -5.04 11.89
CA SER A 55 9.63 -4.16 11.53
C SER A 55 9.16 -2.89 10.79
N ASP A 56 8.03 -2.98 10.05
CA ASP A 56 7.41 -1.83 9.39
C ASP A 56 6.49 -1.02 10.32
N GLY A 57 6.47 -1.35 11.61
CA GLY A 57 5.70 -0.63 12.61
C GLY A 57 4.24 -1.07 12.76
N ILE A 58 3.83 -2.17 12.11
CA ILE A 58 2.48 -2.73 12.31
C ILE A 58 2.43 -3.44 13.67
N PRO A 59 1.56 -3.00 14.62
CA PRO A 59 1.52 -3.54 15.97
C PRO A 59 0.75 -4.86 16.02
N ILE A 60 1.39 -5.92 15.55
CA ILE A 60 0.88 -7.29 15.65
C ILE A 60 1.34 -7.88 16.98
N GLU A 61 0.41 -8.28 17.81
CA GLU A 61 0.69 -9.08 19.01
C GLU A 61 0.88 -10.54 18.64
N ALA A 62 1.83 -11.20 19.32
CA ALA A 62 2.05 -12.64 19.21
C ALA A 62 2.00 -13.23 20.62
N VAL A 63 1.08 -14.14 20.84
CA VAL A 63 0.91 -14.84 22.12
C VAL A 63 1.14 -16.34 21.91
N THR A 64 2.00 -16.91 22.74
CA THR A 64 2.30 -18.33 22.70
C THR A 64 1.00 -19.16 22.81
N ASN A 65 0.86 -20.15 21.97
CA ASN A 65 -0.31 -21.05 21.86
C ASN A 65 -1.63 -20.38 21.42
N ARG A 66 -1.68 -19.06 21.23
CA ARG A 66 -2.86 -18.36 20.69
C ARG A 66 -2.66 -17.89 19.26
N GLY A 67 -1.44 -17.49 18.89
CA GLY A 67 -1.11 -17.01 17.56
C GLY A 67 -0.93 -15.49 17.49
N TYR A 68 -1.38 -14.89 16.42
CA TYR A 68 -1.20 -13.50 16.08
C TYR A 68 -2.52 -12.75 16.07
N THR A 69 -2.51 -11.51 16.51
CA THR A 69 -3.67 -10.61 16.41
C THR A 69 -3.24 -9.20 16.06
N LEU A 70 -4.11 -8.49 15.35
CA LEU A 70 -4.03 -7.05 15.14
C LEU A 70 -5.03 -6.36 16.08
N SER A 71 -4.61 -5.35 16.81
CA SER A 71 -5.49 -4.61 17.72
C SER A 71 -6.64 -3.96 16.95
N LYS A 72 -7.82 -3.88 17.58
CA LYS A 72 -9.02 -3.25 16.99
C LYS A 72 -8.81 -1.77 16.64
N ASN A 73 -7.95 -1.08 17.37
CA ASN A 73 -7.74 0.37 17.27
C ASN A 73 -6.53 0.74 16.40
N VAL A 74 -6.00 -0.21 15.64
CA VAL A 74 -4.86 0.05 14.74
C VAL A 74 -5.37 0.49 13.38
N ASP A 75 -4.90 1.64 12.94
CA ASP A 75 -5.10 2.08 11.57
C ASP A 75 -4.09 1.38 10.65
N VAL A 76 -4.59 0.60 9.71
CA VAL A 76 -3.77 -0.15 8.76
C VAL A 76 -4.07 0.33 7.35
N LEU A 77 -3.06 0.96 6.75
CA LEU A 77 -3.15 1.40 5.36
C LEU A 77 -2.86 0.21 4.42
N ASN A 78 -3.91 -0.31 3.80
CA ASN A 78 -3.81 -1.34 2.75
C ASN A 78 -4.86 -1.10 1.66
N THR A 79 -4.64 -1.69 0.48
CA THR A 79 -5.53 -1.51 -0.69
C THR A 79 -6.98 -1.87 -0.38
N ALA A 80 -7.22 -2.98 0.30
CA ALA A 80 -8.58 -3.45 0.60
C ALA A 80 -9.29 -2.52 1.60
N ALA A 81 -8.59 -2.05 2.65
CA ALA A 81 -9.14 -1.12 3.62
C ALA A 81 -9.51 0.23 2.98
N VAL A 82 -8.64 0.77 2.11
CA VAL A 82 -8.94 2.02 1.39
C VAL A 82 -10.12 1.82 0.44
N ALA A 83 -10.11 0.75 -0.36
CA ALA A 83 -11.21 0.46 -1.30
C ALA A 83 -12.57 0.30 -0.61
N ALA A 84 -12.58 -0.32 0.58
CA ALA A 84 -13.81 -0.52 1.37
C ALA A 84 -14.43 0.79 1.88
N LEU A 85 -13.67 1.88 1.93
CA LEU A 85 -14.16 3.21 2.35
C LEU A 85 -14.70 4.05 1.18
N LEU A 86 -14.47 3.63 -0.07
CA LEU A 86 -14.91 4.35 -1.25
C LEU A 86 -16.32 3.92 -1.65
N HIS A 87 -17.33 4.59 -1.09
CA HIS A 87 -18.74 4.24 -1.30
C HIS A 87 -19.37 4.98 -2.49
N GLU A 88 -18.81 6.11 -2.91
CA GLU A 88 -19.34 6.91 -4.02
C GLU A 88 -18.94 6.34 -5.39
N ALA A 89 -19.89 6.26 -6.31
CA ALA A 89 -19.69 5.66 -7.61
C ALA A 89 -18.47 6.19 -8.41
N PRO A 90 -18.20 7.51 -8.45
CA PRO A 90 -17.01 8.02 -9.13
C PRO A 90 -15.69 7.52 -8.52
N LEU A 91 -15.65 7.32 -7.19
CA LEU A 91 -14.47 6.87 -6.46
C LEU A 91 -14.24 5.36 -6.61
N GLN A 92 -15.28 4.58 -6.86
CA GLN A 92 -15.19 3.15 -7.09
C GLN A 92 -14.47 2.81 -8.41
N ALA A 93 -14.42 3.75 -9.36
CA ALA A 93 -13.66 3.60 -10.60
C ALA A 93 -12.14 3.76 -10.42
N LEU A 94 -11.68 4.24 -9.25
CA LEU A 94 -10.26 4.42 -8.96
C LEU A 94 -9.56 3.08 -8.77
N GLN A 95 -8.40 2.95 -9.42
CA GLN A 95 -7.51 1.80 -9.24
C GLN A 95 -6.51 2.11 -8.12
N ILE A 96 -6.75 1.59 -6.94
CA ILE A 96 -5.94 1.88 -5.76
C ILE A 96 -4.85 0.83 -5.58
N GLU A 97 -3.64 1.30 -5.43
CA GLU A 97 -2.48 0.49 -5.10
C GLU A 97 -1.79 1.07 -3.86
N VAL A 98 -1.69 0.28 -2.80
CA VAL A 98 -0.95 0.61 -1.59
C VAL A 98 0.31 -0.21 -1.55
N VAL A 99 1.45 0.45 -1.37
CA VAL A 99 2.77 -0.18 -1.29
C VAL A 99 3.52 0.24 -0.03
N ASP A 100 4.39 -0.62 0.47
CA ASP A 100 5.17 -0.32 1.68
C ASP A 100 6.16 0.82 1.45
N ARG A 101 6.94 0.72 0.36
CA ARG A 101 8.00 1.68 0.04
C ARG A 101 8.27 1.76 -1.45
N LEU A 102 8.53 2.97 -1.93
CA LEU A 102 8.98 3.23 -3.30
C LEU A 102 9.86 4.50 -3.33
N PRO A 103 10.52 4.82 -4.46
CA PRO A 103 11.32 6.05 -4.57
C PRO A 103 10.50 7.33 -4.33
N GLY A 104 9.34 7.44 -4.97
CA GLY A 104 8.40 8.54 -4.81
C GLY A 104 7.12 8.25 -5.58
N THR A 105 5.96 8.49 -4.98
CA THR A 105 4.65 8.20 -5.60
C THR A 105 4.49 8.93 -6.93
N ASN A 106 4.85 10.22 -6.96
CA ASN A 106 4.73 11.05 -8.16
C ASN A 106 5.67 10.58 -9.30
N SER A 107 6.95 10.28 -8.99
CA SER A 107 7.90 9.83 -10.00
C SER A 107 7.54 8.46 -10.59
N VAL A 108 7.08 7.54 -9.74
CA VAL A 108 6.64 6.20 -10.20
C VAL A 108 5.36 6.32 -11.03
N LEU A 109 4.39 7.13 -10.57
CA LEU A 109 3.13 7.29 -11.29
C LEU A 109 3.32 8.00 -12.63
N ARG A 110 4.23 8.98 -12.70
CA ARG A 110 4.63 9.63 -13.95
C ARG A 110 5.22 8.64 -14.95
N ALA A 111 6.16 7.81 -14.52
CA ALA A 111 6.72 6.78 -15.38
C ALA A 111 5.67 5.78 -15.88
N ARG A 112 4.69 5.42 -15.04
CA ARG A 112 3.55 4.58 -15.45
C ARG A 112 2.66 5.30 -16.47
N ALA A 113 2.41 6.60 -16.28
CA ALA A 113 1.64 7.43 -17.21
C ALA A 113 2.29 7.51 -18.59
N ASP A 114 3.62 7.65 -18.64
CA ASP A 114 4.43 7.66 -19.87
C ASP A 114 4.37 6.29 -20.58
N ASN A 115 4.15 5.21 -19.85
CA ASN A 115 3.95 3.85 -20.37
C ASN A 115 2.46 3.49 -20.60
N GLY A 116 1.57 4.47 -20.66
CA GLY A 116 0.17 4.28 -21.02
C GLY A 116 -0.76 3.83 -19.90
N ALA A 117 -0.38 4.00 -18.62
CA ALA A 117 -1.30 3.71 -17.53
C ALA A 117 -2.59 4.53 -17.66
N PRO A 118 -3.77 3.94 -17.34
CA PRO A 118 -5.05 4.60 -17.45
C PRO A 118 -5.22 5.72 -16.39
N GLU A 119 -6.13 6.64 -16.66
CA GLU A 119 -6.61 7.59 -15.66
C GLU A 119 -7.26 6.87 -14.47
N GLY A 120 -7.25 7.50 -13.31
CA GLY A 120 -7.84 6.97 -12.09
C GLY A 120 -6.93 6.02 -11.29
N LEU A 121 -5.66 5.85 -11.72
CA LEU A 121 -4.69 5.11 -10.94
C LEU A 121 -4.24 5.95 -9.72
N VAL A 122 -4.44 5.42 -8.52
CA VAL A 122 -4.03 6.01 -7.24
C VAL A 122 -2.92 5.17 -6.64
N LEU A 123 -1.76 5.78 -6.44
CA LEU A 123 -0.60 5.14 -5.84
C LEU A 123 -0.36 5.73 -4.45
N ILE A 124 -0.46 4.90 -3.43
CA ILE A 124 -0.23 5.27 -2.03
C ILE A 124 0.98 4.50 -1.51
N ALA A 125 1.87 5.21 -0.80
CA ALA A 125 3.04 4.59 -0.16
C ALA A 125 3.06 4.88 1.34
N GLN A 126 3.53 3.90 2.12
CA GLN A 126 3.75 4.08 3.55
C GLN A 126 5.06 4.81 3.84
N ALA A 127 6.03 4.76 2.91
CA ALA A 127 7.28 5.49 2.98
C ALA A 127 7.84 5.75 1.58
N GLN A 128 8.67 6.80 1.44
CA GLN A 128 9.42 7.05 0.21
C GLN A 128 10.92 7.11 0.49
N SER A 129 11.73 6.52 -0.40
CA SER A 129 13.20 6.52 -0.27
C SER A 129 13.86 7.73 -0.96
N ALA A 130 13.17 8.39 -1.89
CA ALA A 130 13.64 9.53 -2.66
C ALA A 130 12.51 10.55 -2.89
N GLY A 131 11.77 10.89 -1.82
CA GLY A 131 10.72 11.92 -1.87
C GLY A 131 11.27 13.24 -2.38
N ARG A 132 10.48 13.97 -3.19
CA ARG A 132 10.87 15.25 -3.76
C ARG A 132 9.88 16.34 -3.36
N GLY A 133 10.42 17.44 -2.87
CA GLY A 133 9.73 18.71 -2.63
C GLY A 133 9.80 19.64 -3.85
N ARG A 134 9.32 20.85 -3.67
CA ARG A 134 9.41 21.93 -4.67
C ARG A 134 10.86 22.31 -4.95
N GLY A 135 11.15 22.73 -6.17
CA GLY A 135 12.50 23.18 -6.56
C GLY A 135 13.57 22.06 -6.55
N GLY A 136 13.17 20.79 -6.55
CA GLY A 136 14.12 19.66 -6.55
C GLY A 136 14.69 19.30 -5.18
N HIS A 137 14.25 19.94 -4.10
CA HIS A 137 14.66 19.59 -2.74
C HIS A 137 14.24 18.16 -2.38
N SER A 138 15.07 17.47 -1.59
CA SER A 138 14.70 16.19 -1.02
C SER A 138 13.61 16.39 0.04
N PHE A 139 12.65 15.47 0.06
CA PHE A 139 11.59 15.44 1.07
C PHE A 139 11.69 14.15 1.88
N TYR A 140 11.92 14.29 3.17
CA TYR A 140 12.00 13.15 4.09
C TYR A 140 10.61 12.52 4.26
N SER A 141 10.49 11.24 3.92
CA SER A 141 9.20 10.54 3.84
C SER A 141 9.26 9.21 4.62
N PRO A 142 9.35 9.25 5.97
CA PRO A 142 9.38 8.06 6.82
C PRO A 142 8.02 7.36 6.90
N PRO A 143 7.94 6.14 7.44
CA PRO A 143 6.67 5.53 7.83
C PRO A 143 5.88 6.43 8.79
N GLY A 144 4.53 6.41 8.68
CA GLY A 144 3.63 7.24 9.48
C GLY A 144 3.14 8.50 8.78
N GLY A 145 3.69 8.84 7.61
CA GLY A 145 3.15 9.87 6.72
C GLY A 145 2.19 9.29 5.68
N LEU A 146 1.42 10.15 5.03
CA LEU A 146 0.59 9.82 3.89
C LEU A 146 1.24 10.35 2.61
N TYR A 147 1.63 9.45 1.72
CA TYR A 147 2.22 9.78 0.42
C TYR A 147 1.36 9.18 -0.68
N LEU A 148 0.62 10.02 -1.37
CA LEU A 148 -0.25 9.56 -2.44
C LEU A 148 -0.09 10.42 -3.69
N SER A 149 -0.32 9.81 -4.84
CA SER A 149 -0.45 10.49 -6.14
C SER A 149 -1.59 9.86 -6.92
N VAL A 150 -2.29 10.69 -7.68
CA VAL A 150 -3.40 10.28 -8.54
C VAL A 150 -3.05 10.63 -9.98
N LEU A 151 -3.27 9.69 -10.89
CA LEU A 151 -3.12 9.95 -12.32
C LEU A 151 -4.44 10.47 -12.90
N LEU A 152 -4.41 11.72 -13.33
CA LEU A 152 -5.53 12.38 -14.01
C LEU A 152 -5.13 12.70 -15.45
N ARG A 153 -6.09 12.65 -16.38
CA ARG A 153 -5.93 13.02 -17.77
C ARG A 153 -7.05 13.99 -18.20
N PRO A 154 -7.19 15.14 -17.50
CA PRO A 154 -8.29 16.04 -17.77
C PRO A 154 -8.12 16.73 -19.13
N GLU A 155 -9.20 16.82 -19.89
CA GLU A 155 -9.26 17.61 -21.13
C GLU A 155 -9.40 19.11 -20.83
N ILE A 156 -8.38 19.69 -20.19
CA ILE A 156 -8.34 21.10 -19.78
C ILE A 156 -7.03 21.75 -20.21
N GLY A 157 -7.07 23.07 -20.47
CA GLY A 157 -5.87 23.83 -20.78
C GLY A 157 -4.93 24.00 -19.57
N ALA A 158 -3.64 24.25 -19.83
CA ALA A 158 -2.61 24.38 -18.80
C ALA A 158 -2.96 25.42 -17.71
N ARG A 159 -3.66 26.50 -18.05
CA ARG A 159 -4.11 27.53 -17.10
C ARG A 159 -5.14 26.99 -16.10
N GLN A 160 -6.02 26.11 -16.55
CA GLN A 160 -7.05 25.49 -15.70
C GLN A 160 -6.46 24.38 -14.82
N ALA A 161 -5.42 23.69 -15.29
CA ALA A 161 -4.73 22.66 -14.55
C ALA A 161 -4.11 23.15 -13.21
N VAL A 162 -3.72 24.44 -13.16
CA VAL A 162 -3.23 25.05 -11.91
C VAL A 162 -4.31 25.07 -10.84
N GLY A 163 -5.59 25.20 -11.21
CA GLY A 163 -6.73 25.17 -10.29
C GLY A 163 -6.93 23.81 -9.59
N LEU A 164 -6.54 22.70 -10.23
CA LEU A 164 -6.65 21.36 -9.61
C LEU A 164 -5.82 21.24 -8.32
N THR A 165 -4.67 21.93 -8.25
CA THR A 165 -3.81 21.90 -7.06
C THR A 165 -4.32 22.85 -5.95
N ALA A 166 -5.19 23.78 -6.26
CA ALA A 166 -5.72 24.73 -5.29
C ALA A 166 -7.05 24.26 -4.67
N MET A 167 -7.70 23.25 -5.26
CA MET A 167 -8.96 22.67 -4.79
C MET A 167 -8.80 21.33 -4.06
N ALA A 168 -7.58 20.80 -4.04
CA ALA A 168 -7.21 19.59 -3.31
C ALA A 168 -6.68 19.94 -1.91
#